data_ef9baa12a3a01e64802ddaae8e1e8999
#
_entry.id   ef9baa12a3a01e64802ddaae8e1e8999
#
_cell.length_a   1.000
_cell.length_b   1.000
_cell.length_c   1.000
_cell.angle_alpha   90.00
_cell.angle_beta   90.00
_cell.angle_gamma   90.00
#
_symmetry.space_group_name_H-M   'P 1'
#
loop_
_entity.id
_entity.type
_entity.pdbx_description
1 polymer ?
#
loop_
_entity_poly.entity_id
_entity_poly.type
_entity_poly.pdbx_seq_one_letter_code
_entity_poly.pdbx_strand_id
1 'polypeptide(L)'
;MTSRWADDETDAALDAQRKQEKEQKKRAKAEKQRQQEEADRLRQQQQQAADPDDRPSKRRRLSPTQQEDQPRQLVRFHAPSWQPARTIDSFERLNHIEEGSYGFVSRARELATGEIVAIKKMKMEPGAAQNGFPVTALREIQTLSAAKHRHIVDLREVVVGEKGNVDDIFLVMDFLEHDLKTLMDDMEEPFLPSEVKTLMLQLGSAIEFLHDRWILHRDLKTSNILMNNRGEIKIADFGMARFCGDPPPKNLTQLVVTLWYRAPELLLGTTTYDSSVDMWSVGCIFGELLTNNPLLQGKNEVDELSKIFELCGVPTDTSWPGFKRLPNARSLRLPRNPQTTGSVIRSKFPFLTKAGTDLLSALLSLNPASRPSAKELLGHGYFTEDPRPKSTAMFPTFPSKAGQERRRKHRTPNAPMRGEGGAAAADFSGLFAGRDDEEIGGGFQLKLV
;
A
#
# COMPACT_ATOMS: atom_id res chain seq x y z
N MET A 1 -60.45 -6.63 25.12
CA MET A 1 -59.26 -7.46 25.48
C MET A 1 -59.28 -8.66 24.55
N THR A 2 -58.66 -8.55 23.41
CA THR A 2 -58.52 -9.66 22.47
C THR A 2 -57.05 -10.01 22.36
N SER A 3 -56.80 -11.29 22.49
CA SER A 3 -55.51 -11.95 22.76
C SER A 3 -54.51 -11.82 21.60
N ARG A 4 -53.27 -11.56 21.96
CA ARG A 4 -52.09 -11.29 21.12
C ARG A 4 -51.28 -12.58 20.85
N TRP A 5 -51.98 -13.69 20.53
CA TRP A 5 -51.38 -15.03 20.37
C TRP A 5 -51.89 -15.81 19.16
N ALA A 6 -52.08 -15.13 18.02
CA ALA A 6 -52.60 -15.78 16.81
C ALA A 6 -51.60 -15.83 15.63
N ASP A 7 -50.33 -15.43 15.81
CA ASP A 7 -49.37 -15.36 14.71
C ASP A 7 -48.23 -16.41 14.73
N ASP A 8 -48.24 -17.33 15.72
CA ASP A 8 -47.14 -18.29 15.88
C ASP A 8 -47.16 -19.49 14.89
N GLU A 9 -48.31 -19.84 14.34
CA GLU A 9 -48.39 -20.95 13.37
C GLU A 9 -47.96 -20.57 11.95
N THR A 10 -48.13 -19.31 11.57
CA THR A 10 -47.73 -18.82 10.24
C THR A 10 -46.24 -18.57 10.16
N ASP A 11 -45.60 -18.13 11.22
CA ASP A 11 -44.15 -17.94 11.28
C ASP A 11 -43.38 -19.27 11.32
N ALA A 12 -43.90 -20.28 12.01
CA ALA A 12 -43.33 -21.62 12.01
C ALA A 12 -43.39 -22.31 10.62
N ALA A 13 -44.45 -22.07 9.87
CA ALA A 13 -44.61 -22.58 8.50
C ALA A 13 -43.64 -21.89 7.53
N LEU A 14 -43.43 -20.58 7.67
CA LEU A 14 -42.46 -19.79 6.89
C LEU A 14 -41.00 -20.17 7.17
N ASP A 15 -40.67 -20.44 8.42
CA ASP A 15 -39.31 -20.91 8.79
C ASP A 15 -39.05 -22.34 8.32
N ALA A 16 -40.05 -23.21 8.33
CA ALA A 16 -39.95 -24.56 7.76
C ALA A 16 -39.72 -24.49 6.22
N GLN A 17 -40.42 -23.60 5.54
CA GLN A 17 -40.28 -23.39 4.10
C GLN A 17 -38.85 -22.84 3.77
N ARG A 18 -38.39 -21.86 4.51
CA ARG A 18 -37.00 -21.32 4.37
C ARG A 18 -35.92 -22.36 4.63
N LYS A 19 -36.16 -23.26 5.57
CA LYS A 19 -35.23 -24.37 5.86
C LYS A 19 -35.18 -25.36 4.69
N GLN A 20 -36.33 -25.71 4.14
CA GLN A 20 -36.41 -26.60 2.98
C GLN A 20 -35.76 -25.99 1.73
N GLU A 21 -35.98 -24.68 1.45
CA GLU A 21 -35.31 -24.00 0.35
C GLU A 21 -33.78 -23.94 0.49
N LYS A 22 -33.31 -23.70 1.71
CA LYS A 22 -31.86 -23.73 1.99
C LYS A 22 -31.27 -25.11 1.75
N GLU A 23 -31.97 -26.15 2.14
CA GLU A 23 -31.53 -27.54 1.96
C GLU A 23 -31.53 -27.97 0.50
N GLN A 24 -32.54 -27.57 -0.24
CA GLN A 24 -32.62 -27.79 -1.70
C GLN A 24 -31.50 -27.07 -2.45
N LYS A 25 -31.22 -25.78 -2.10
CA LYS A 25 -30.11 -25.03 -2.68
C LYS A 25 -28.75 -25.66 -2.33
N LYS A 26 -28.59 -26.20 -1.14
CA LYS A 26 -27.37 -26.90 -0.71
C LYS A 26 -27.17 -28.21 -1.49
N ARG A 27 -28.24 -28.99 -1.71
CA ARG A 27 -28.21 -30.23 -2.51
C ARG A 27 -27.89 -29.93 -3.99
N ALA A 28 -28.55 -28.94 -4.58
CA ALA A 28 -28.28 -28.54 -5.96
C ALA A 28 -26.86 -28.03 -6.18
N LYS A 29 -26.29 -27.32 -5.19
CA LYS A 29 -24.89 -26.87 -5.24
C LYS A 29 -23.90 -28.03 -5.14
N ALA A 30 -24.16 -29.01 -4.27
CA ALA A 30 -23.33 -30.20 -4.11
C ALA A 30 -23.38 -31.10 -5.36
N GLU A 31 -24.54 -31.21 -6.00
CA GLU A 31 -24.71 -31.99 -7.23
C GLU A 31 -23.96 -31.34 -8.41
N LYS A 32 -24.05 -30.01 -8.53
CA LYS A 32 -23.29 -29.26 -9.54
C LYS A 32 -21.77 -29.38 -9.37
N GLN A 33 -21.33 -29.42 -8.10
CA GLN A 33 -19.90 -29.60 -7.80
C GLN A 33 -19.40 -31.01 -8.16
N ARG A 34 -20.21 -32.06 -7.89
CA ARG A 34 -19.90 -33.43 -8.30
C ARG A 34 -19.84 -33.60 -9.82
N GLN A 35 -20.76 -32.97 -10.54
CA GLN A 35 -20.74 -33.00 -12.01
C GLN A 35 -19.51 -32.29 -12.58
N GLN A 36 -19.06 -31.23 -11.94
CA GLN A 36 -17.86 -30.50 -12.35
C GLN A 36 -16.58 -31.31 -12.07
N GLU A 37 -16.49 -31.95 -10.90
CA GLU A 37 -15.36 -32.84 -10.55
C GLU A 37 -15.29 -34.08 -11.46
N GLU A 38 -16.45 -34.62 -11.87
CA GLU A 38 -16.51 -35.75 -12.79
C GLU A 38 -16.10 -35.36 -14.22
N ALA A 39 -16.51 -34.16 -14.67
CA ALA A 39 -16.09 -33.61 -15.95
C ALA A 39 -14.58 -33.32 -16.00
N ASP A 40 -14.02 -32.80 -14.94
CA ASP A 40 -12.58 -32.53 -14.83
C ASP A 40 -11.78 -33.83 -14.77
N ARG A 41 -12.28 -34.85 -14.10
CA ARG A 41 -11.68 -36.19 -14.06
C ARG A 41 -11.66 -36.87 -15.44
N LEU A 42 -12.77 -36.72 -16.18
CA LEU A 42 -12.82 -37.22 -17.59
C LEU A 42 -11.86 -36.47 -18.50
N ARG A 43 -11.72 -35.13 -18.33
CA ARG A 43 -10.73 -34.34 -19.08
C ARG A 43 -9.30 -34.75 -18.77
N GLN A 44 -8.98 -35.01 -17.51
CA GLN A 44 -7.65 -35.49 -17.11
C GLN A 44 -7.33 -36.89 -17.68
N GLN A 45 -8.32 -37.81 -17.71
CA GLN A 45 -8.17 -39.12 -18.33
C GLN A 45 -7.98 -39.03 -19.85
N GLN A 46 -8.67 -38.12 -20.53
CA GLN A 46 -8.49 -37.90 -21.97
C GLN A 46 -7.14 -37.25 -22.29
N GLN A 47 -6.58 -36.44 -21.41
CA GLN A 47 -5.24 -35.86 -21.57
C GLN A 47 -4.12 -36.85 -21.29
N GLN A 48 -4.35 -37.86 -20.46
CA GLN A 48 -3.39 -38.95 -20.20
C GLN A 48 -3.39 -40.07 -21.25
N ALA A 49 -4.44 -40.15 -22.07
CA ALA A 49 -4.58 -41.11 -23.13
C ALA A 49 -4.07 -40.64 -24.51
N ALA A 50 -3.61 -39.38 -24.60
CA ALA A 50 -2.99 -38.86 -25.81
C ALA A 50 -1.49 -39.13 -25.77
N ASP A 51 -1.06 -40.12 -26.54
CA ASP A 51 0.33 -40.56 -26.73
C ASP A 51 1.23 -39.38 -27.20
N PRO A 52 2.44 -39.19 -26.62
CA PRO A 52 3.27 -38.01 -26.93
C PRO A 52 4.07 -38.09 -28.23
N ASP A 53 3.87 -39.09 -29.08
CA ASP A 53 4.84 -39.43 -30.13
C ASP A 53 4.42 -39.12 -31.58
N ASP A 54 3.52 -38.16 -31.81
CA ASP A 54 3.25 -37.75 -33.21
C ASP A 54 3.24 -36.22 -33.38
N ARG A 55 4.45 -35.61 -33.37
CA ARG A 55 4.65 -34.22 -33.84
C ARG A 55 5.56 -34.25 -35.07
N PRO A 56 5.11 -33.85 -36.27
CA PRO A 56 5.97 -33.76 -37.43
C PRO A 56 6.99 -32.63 -37.24
N SER A 57 8.26 -32.99 -37.17
CA SER A 57 9.40 -32.08 -37.14
C SER A 57 9.53 -31.32 -38.46
N LYS A 58 9.15 -30.08 -38.52
CA LYS A 58 9.52 -29.16 -39.60
C LYS A 58 11.02 -28.89 -39.57
N ARG A 59 11.79 -29.69 -40.24
CA ARG A 59 13.22 -29.43 -40.58
C ARG A 59 13.28 -28.22 -41.51
N ARG A 60 13.69 -27.09 -40.98
CA ARG A 60 14.16 -25.95 -41.77
C ARG A 60 15.61 -26.22 -42.13
N ARG A 61 15.88 -26.51 -43.41
CA ARG A 61 17.23 -26.56 -43.96
C ARG A 61 17.82 -25.16 -43.91
N LEU A 62 18.83 -24.92 -43.10
CA LEU A 62 19.75 -23.81 -43.14
C LEU A 62 21.08 -24.32 -43.74
N SER A 63 21.58 -23.60 -44.73
CA SER A 63 22.85 -23.83 -45.40
C SER A 63 24.04 -23.75 -44.45
N PRO A 64 25.12 -24.50 -44.63
CA PRO A 64 26.24 -24.50 -43.72
C PRO A 64 27.16 -23.33 -43.99
N THR A 65 27.11 -22.31 -43.13
CA THR A 65 28.22 -21.39 -42.98
C THR A 65 29.06 -21.89 -41.81
N GLN A 66 30.27 -22.30 -42.13
CA GLN A 66 31.25 -22.73 -41.14
C GLN A 66 31.58 -21.55 -40.22
N GLN A 67 31.06 -21.58 -39.00
CA GLN A 67 31.61 -20.88 -37.86
C GLN A 67 32.09 -21.94 -36.87
N GLU A 68 33.35 -21.87 -36.52
CA GLU A 68 34.01 -22.73 -35.56
C GLU A 68 33.19 -22.73 -34.24
N ASP A 69 32.73 -23.92 -33.88
CA ASP A 69 32.03 -24.18 -32.64
C ASP A 69 33.01 -24.02 -31.45
N GLN A 70 33.12 -22.81 -30.93
CA GLN A 70 33.66 -22.69 -29.58
C GLN A 70 32.69 -23.41 -28.62
N PRO A 71 33.19 -24.29 -27.75
CA PRO A 71 32.33 -25.01 -26.82
C PRO A 71 31.57 -24.00 -25.96
N ARG A 72 30.25 -23.95 -26.14
CA ARG A 72 29.38 -23.13 -25.30
C ARG A 72 29.58 -23.56 -23.86
N GLN A 73 30.28 -22.72 -23.10
CA GLN A 73 30.43 -22.91 -21.68
C GLN A 73 29.05 -22.77 -21.02
N LEU A 74 28.47 -23.91 -20.63
CA LEU A 74 27.25 -23.94 -19.86
C LEU A 74 27.50 -23.18 -18.56
N VAL A 75 26.86 -22.02 -18.40
CA VAL A 75 26.88 -21.29 -17.14
C VAL A 75 26.21 -22.18 -16.09
N ARG A 76 27.03 -22.86 -15.29
CA ARG A 76 26.55 -23.64 -14.14
C ARG A 76 26.23 -22.65 -13.03
N PHE A 77 24.97 -22.40 -12.81
CA PHE A 77 24.53 -21.76 -11.57
C PHE A 77 24.76 -22.77 -10.43
N HIS A 78 25.67 -22.44 -9.53
CA HIS A 78 25.75 -23.17 -8.28
C HIS A 78 24.48 -22.83 -7.50
N ALA A 79 23.56 -23.78 -7.36
CA ALA A 79 22.44 -23.62 -6.46
C ALA A 79 23.00 -23.37 -5.06
N PRO A 80 22.56 -22.33 -4.34
CA PRO A 80 22.98 -22.11 -2.97
C PRO A 80 22.65 -23.37 -2.15
N SER A 81 23.55 -23.75 -1.26
CA SER A 81 23.31 -24.88 -0.37
C SER A 81 22.11 -24.58 0.50
N TRP A 82 21.10 -25.46 0.46
CA TRP A 82 19.95 -25.35 1.34
C TRP A 82 20.39 -25.57 2.77
N GLN A 83 20.20 -24.57 3.62
CA GLN A 83 20.38 -24.69 5.07
C GLN A 83 19.01 -24.55 5.74
N PRO A 84 18.79 -25.26 6.88
CA PRO A 84 17.58 -25.05 7.66
C PRO A 84 17.50 -23.58 8.10
N ALA A 85 16.28 -23.02 8.13
CA ALA A 85 16.05 -21.69 8.65
C ALA A 85 16.49 -21.64 10.13
N ARG A 86 17.13 -20.54 10.54
CA ARG A 86 17.46 -20.28 11.94
C ARG A 86 16.17 -20.16 12.75
N THR A 87 16.27 -20.36 14.06
CA THR A 87 15.15 -20.22 14.99
C THR A 87 15.19 -18.85 15.68
N ILE A 88 14.06 -18.40 16.17
CA ILE A 88 13.92 -17.17 16.96
C ILE A 88 14.79 -17.20 18.23
N ASP A 89 15.17 -18.38 18.72
CA ASP A 89 16.03 -18.56 19.87
C ASP A 89 17.42 -17.94 19.71
N SER A 90 17.83 -17.64 18.46
CA SER A 90 19.07 -16.92 18.15
C SER A 90 19.01 -15.41 18.49
N PHE A 91 17.87 -14.92 18.96
CA PHE A 91 17.62 -13.50 19.23
C PHE A 91 17.05 -13.29 20.61
N GLU A 92 17.61 -12.33 21.34
CA GLU A 92 17.09 -11.87 22.62
C GLU A 92 16.08 -10.73 22.39
N ARG A 93 14.84 -10.93 22.77
CA ARG A 93 13.81 -9.87 22.67
C ARG A 93 14.05 -8.80 23.73
N LEU A 94 14.21 -7.55 23.32
CA LEU A 94 14.46 -6.40 24.20
C LEU A 94 13.14 -5.71 24.59
N ASN A 95 12.40 -5.23 23.62
CA ASN A 95 11.13 -4.55 23.85
C ASN A 95 10.18 -4.69 22.64
N HIS A 96 8.92 -4.45 22.90
CA HIS A 96 7.87 -4.43 21.90
C HIS A 96 7.81 -3.02 21.29
N ILE A 97 7.81 -2.92 19.93
CA ILE A 97 7.75 -1.65 19.21
C ILE A 97 6.31 -1.35 18.80
N GLU A 98 5.69 -2.23 18.04
CA GLU A 98 4.39 -1.99 17.43
C GLU A 98 3.58 -3.29 17.29
N GLU A 99 2.25 -3.15 17.43
CA GLU A 99 1.28 -4.15 17.04
C GLU A 99 0.43 -3.57 15.92
N GLY A 100 0.63 -4.07 14.70
CA GLY A 100 -0.09 -3.65 13.50
C GLY A 100 -1.05 -4.71 12.98
N SER A 101 -1.75 -4.39 11.90
CA SER A 101 -2.68 -5.30 11.19
C SER A 101 -1.97 -6.56 10.70
N TYR A 102 -0.68 -6.46 10.36
CA TYR A 102 0.09 -7.52 9.70
C TYR A 102 1.03 -8.29 10.64
N GLY A 103 1.16 -7.91 11.91
CA GLY A 103 2.03 -8.60 12.84
C GLY A 103 2.42 -7.79 14.06
N PHE A 104 3.28 -8.39 14.86
CA PHE A 104 3.89 -7.79 16.04
C PHE A 104 5.35 -7.49 15.72
N VAL A 105 5.79 -6.25 15.92
CA VAL A 105 7.17 -5.85 15.72
C VAL A 105 7.86 -5.67 17.07
N SER A 106 9.00 -6.29 17.23
CA SER A 106 9.82 -6.20 18.45
C SER A 106 11.24 -5.82 18.10
N ARG A 107 11.88 -5.05 18.98
CA ARG A 107 13.33 -4.84 18.98
C ARG A 107 14.00 -6.02 19.62
N ALA A 108 15.03 -6.55 18.99
CA ALA A 108 15.76 -7.69 19.47
C ALA A 108 17.26 -7.51 19.28
N ARG A 109 18.04 -8.29 20.03
CA ARG A 109 19.50 -8.38 19.87
C ARG A 109 19.83 -9.75 19.31
N GLU A 110 20.60 -9.79 18.26
CA GLU A 110 21.16 -11.03 17.76
C GLU A 110 22.24 -11.52 18.72
N LEU A 111 22.12 -12.75 19.24
CA LEU A 111 23.02 -13.27 20.29
C LEU A 111 24.43 -13.50 19.76
N ALA A 112 24.60 -13.83 18.49
CA ALA A 112 25.90 -14.12 17.89
C ALA A 112 26.74 -12.87 17.62
N THR A 113 26.11 -11.78 17.13
CA THR A 113 26.78 -10.55 16.69
C THR A 113 26.64 -9.40 17.70
N GLY A 114 25.63 -9.45 18.57
CA GLY A 114 25.24 -8.36 19.45
C GLY A 114 24.50 -7.22 18.73
N GLU A 115 24.25 -7.34 17.43
CA GLU A 115 23.53 -6.34 16.65
C GLU A 115 22.07 -6.20 17.05
N ILE A 116 21.55 -4.98 16.94
CA ILE A 116 20.14 -4.69 17.17
C ILE A 116 19.38 -4.80 15.85
N VAL A 117 18.30 -5.56 15.87
CA VAL A 117 17.43 -5.83 14.73
C VAL A 117 15.96 -5.61 15.08
N ALA A 118 15.14 -5.40 14.06
CA ALA A 118 13.68 -5.42 14.19
C ALA A 118 13.17 -6.80 13.77
N ILE A 119 12.32 -7.40 14.60
CA ILE A 119 11.72 -8.71 14.31
C ILE A 119 10.23 -8.55 14.23
N LYS A 120 9.65 -8.83 13.05
CA LYS A 120 8.21 -8.81 12.78
C LYS A 120 7.68 -10.25 12.81
N LYS A 121 6.87 -10.59 13.81
CA LYS A 121 6.11 -11.84 13.83
C LYS A 121 4.94 -11.72 12.88
N MET A 122 4.85 -12.62 11.90
CA MET A 122 3.73 -12.65 10.97
C MET A 122 2.48 -13.18 11.64
N LYS A 123 1.32 -12.53 11.42
CA LYS A 123 0.03 -13.05 11.88
C LYS A 123 -0.39 -14.20 10.98
N MET A 124 -0.46 -15.40 11.57
CA MET A 124 -1.00 -16.59 10.92
C MET A 124 -2.45 -16.75 11.36
N GLU A 125 -3.35 -17.01 10.42
CA GLU A 125 -4.74 -17.31 10.76
C GLU A 125 -4.82 -18.68 11.44
N PRO A 126 -5.71 -18.85 12.46
CA PRO A 126 -5.94 -20.16 13.04
C PRO A 126 -6.36 -21.18 11.96
N GLY A 127 -5.63 -22.28 11.85
CA GLY A 127 -5.81 -23.27 10.77
C GLY A 127 -5.00 -23.00 9.49
N ALA A 128 -4.12 -22.02 9.49
CA ALA A 128 -3.23 -21.74 8.36
C ALA A 128 -2.38 -22.95 7.93
N ALA A 129 -2.04 -23.85 8.87
CA ALA A 129 -1.37 -25.11 8.55
C ALA A 129 -2.17 -25.98 7.55
N GLN A 130 -3.51 -25.87 7.54
CA GLN A 130 -4.38 -26.58 6.59
C GLN A 130 -4.62 -25.79 5.30
N ASN A 131 -4.59 -24.44 5.35
CA ASN A 131 -4.90 -23.54 4.24
C ASN A 131 -3.64 -23.06 3.49
N GLY A 132 -2.46 -23.43 3.96
CA GLY A 132 -1.18 -22.97 3.43
C GLY A 132 -0.73 -21.61 3.98
N PHE A 133 0.44 -21.19 3.56
CA PHE A 133 1.08 -19.95 4.01
C PHE A 133 0.32 -18.72 3.48
N PRO A 134 0.08 -17.66 4.29
CA PRO A 134 -0.64 -16.47 3.86
C PRO A 134 0.00 -15.80 2.64
N VAL A 135 -0.77 -15.57 1.58
CA VAL A 135 -0.28 -14.97 0.34
C VAL A 135 0.29 -13.56 0.57
N THR A 136 -0.27 -12.82 1.53
CA THR A 136 0.21 -11.48 1.93
C THR A 136 1.62 -11.55 2.51
N ALA A 137 1.90 -12.51 3.37
CA ALA A 137 3.21 -12.74 3.95
C ALA A 137 4.25 -13.16 2.89
N LEU A 138 3.88 -14.06 1.97
CA LEU A 138 4.75 -14.43 0.85
C LEU A 138 5.08 -13.23 -0.04
N ARG A 139 4.12 -12.36 -0.32
CA ARG A 139 4.35 -11.14 -1.10
C ARG A 139 5.28 -10.18 -0.38
N GLU A 140 5.11 -9.99 0.92
CA GLU A 140 5.98 -9.13 1.71
C GLU A 140 7.43 -9.64 1.69
N ILE A 141 7.64 -10.94 1.93
CA ILE A 141 8.95 -11.58 1.86
C ILE A 141 9.55 -11.42 0.45
N GLN A 142 8.79 -11.75 -0.59
CA GLN A 142 9.26 -11.67 -1.97
C GLN A 142 9.64 -10.24 -2.35
N THR A 143 8.81 -9.27 -1.98
CA THR A 143 9.03 -7.86 -2.30
C THR A 143 10.25 -7.32 -1.56
N LEU A 144 10.36 -7.56 -0.26
CA LEU A 144 11.53 -7.16 0.52
C LEU A 144 12.81 -7.82 0.05
N SER A 145 12.77 -9.10 -0.32
CA SER A 145 13.93 -9.81 -0.88
C SER A 145 14.42 -9.20 -2.19
N ALA A 146 13.51 -8.66 -3.01
CA ALA A 146 13.81 -7.99 -4.27
C ALA A 146 14.22 -6.51 -4.08
N ALA A 147 13.82 -5.88 -2.97
CA ALA A 147 13.95 -4.44 -2.73
C ALA A 147 15.23 -4.07 -1.95
N LYS A 148 16.39 -4.50 -2.44
CA LYS A 148 17.70 -4.18 -1.83
C LYS A 148 18.16 -2.78 -2.22
N HIS A 149 17.94 -1.80 -1.34
CA HIS A 149 18.32 -0.41 -1.56
C HIS A 149 18.64 0.29 -0.23
N ARG A 150 19.58 1.27 -0.25
CA ARG A 150 20.02 1.99 0.96
C ARG A 150 18.89 2.69 1.72
N HIS A 151 17.84 3.13 1.05
CA HIS A 151 16.68 3.82 1.62
C HIS A 151 15.43 2.93 1.69
N ILE A 152 15.63 1.62 1.73
CA ILE A 152 14.60 0.62 1.97
C ILE A 152 15.08 -0.28 3.11
N VAL A 153 14.18 -0.68 4.01
CA VAL A 153 14.48 -1.63 5.08
C VAL A 153 14.92 -2.96 4.48
N ASP A 154 16.09 -3.44 4.87
CA ASP A 154 16.59 -4.72 4.40
C ASP A 154 15.97 -5.89 5.18
N LEU A 155 15.45 -6.87 4.47
CA LEU A 155 15.15 -8.18 5.01
C LEU A 155 16.46 -8.97 5.11
N ARG A 156 16.95 -9.16 6.35
CA ARG A 156 18.19 -9.90 6.63
C ARG A 156 17.96 -11.40 6.47
N GLU A 157 16.93 -11.92 7.10
CA GLU A 157 16.54 -13.33 7.02
C GLU A 157 15.10 -13.54 7.46
N VAL A 158 14.60 -14.74 7.20
CA VAL A 158 13.33 -15.26 7.71
C VAL A 158 13.65 -16.40 8.68
N VAL A 159 13.16 -16.31 9.91
CA VAL A 159 13.39 -17.31 10.96
C VAL A 159 12.07 -17.94 11.40
N VAL A 160 12.17 -19.16 11.90
CA VAL A 160 11.01 -19.94 12.41
C VAL A 160 10.90 -19.83 13.93
N GLY A 161 9.76 -20.28 14.45
CA GLY A 161 9.49 -20.25 15.88
C GLY A 161 10.46 -21.07 16.74
N GLU A 162 10.27 -21.02 18.05
CA GLU A 162 11.06 -21.76 19.02
C GLU A 162 11.13 -23.24 18.66
N LYS A 163 12.31 -23.83 18.84
CA LYS A 163 12.57 -25.25 18.53
C LYS A 163 12.22 -25.68 17.10
N GLY A 164 12.18 -24.71 16.15
CA GLY A 164 11.89 -25.00 14.76
C GLY A 164 10.39 -25.09 14.42
N ASN A 165 9.53 -24.50 15.25
CA ASN A 165 8.09 -24.42 14.96
C ASN A 165 7.86 -23.58 13.68
N VAL A 166 7.36 -24.22 12.64
CA VAL A 166 7.07 -23.60 11.33
C VAL A 166 5.75 -22.86 11.27
N ASP A 167 4.91 -22.98 12.30
CA ASP A 167 3.66 -22.22 12.39
C ASP A 167 3.90 -20.76 12.78
N ASP A 168 5.06 -20.47 13.38
CA ASP A 168 5.50 -19.12 13.72
C ASP A 168 6.63 -18.68 12.78
N ILE A 169 6.38 -17.66 11.98
CA ILE A 169 7.34 -17.07 11.04
C ILE A 169 7.67 -15.64 11.48
N PHE A 170 8.95 -15.33 11.46
CA PHE A 170 9.46 -14.01 11.82
C PHE A 170 10.37 -13.48 10.73
N LEU A 171 10.20 -12.18 10.41
CA LEU A 171 11.07 -11.43 9.52
C LEU A 171 12.07 -10.65 10.34
N VAL A 172 13.36 -10.89 10.11
CA VAL A 172 14.45 -10.15 10.74
C VAL A 172 14.91 -9.04 9.80
N MET A 173 14.81 -7.81 10.25
CA MET A 173 15.03 -6.62 9.44
C MET A 173 15.93 -5.63 10.14
N ASP A 174 16.41 -4.63 9.38
CA ASP A 174 17.14 -3.50 9.96
C ASP A 174 16.29 -2.79 11.02
N PHE A 175 16.94 -2.40 12.12
CA PHE A 175 16.34 -1.55 13.13
C PHE A 175 16.75 -0.10 12.90
N LEU A 176 15.79 0.82 12.92
CA LEU A 176 16.01 2.26 12.93
C LEU A 176 15.30 2.85 14.17
N GLU A 177 15.91 3.90 14.72
CA GLU A 177 15.52 4.44 16.03
C GLU A 177 14.17 5.15 16.04
N HIS A 178 13.75 5.75 14.90
CA HIS A 178 12.56 6.57 14.84
C HIS A 178 11.71 6.20 13.62
N ASP A 179 10.40 6.32 13.73
CA ASP A 179 9.55 6.57 12.58
C ASP A 179 9.36 8.09 12.41
N LEU A 180 9.25 8.52 11.15
CA LEU A 180 9.22 9.94 10.80
C LEU A 180 8.02 10.67 11.41
N LYS A 181 6.87 10.01 11.51
CA LYS A 181 5.65 10.62 12.11
C LYS A 181 5.84 10.91 13.59
N THR A 182 6.27 9.91 14.38
CA THR A 182 6.52 10.09 15.81
C THR A 182 7.62 11.11 16.05
N LEU A 183 8.66 11.10 15.21
CA LEU A 183 9.74 12.08 15.30
C LEU A 183 9.21 13.50 15.10
N MET A 184 8.42 13.73 14.07
CA MET A 184 7.81 15.03 13.77
C MET A 184 6.86 15.49 14.88
N ASP A 185 6.10 14.58 15.49
CA ASP A 185 5.21 14.90 16.61
C ASP A 185 5.97 15.29 17.89
N ASP A 186 7.20 14.81 18.04
CA ASP A 186 8.07 15.11 19.18
C ASP A 186 8.97 16.37 18.94
N MET A 187 9.05 16.85 17.71
CA MET A 187 9.83 18.04 17.36
C MET A 187 9.07 19.33 17.73
N GLU A 188 9.76 20.28 18.35
CA GLU A 188 9.21 21.62 18.65
C GLU A 188 9.13 22.47 17.38
N GLU A 189 10.07 22.31 16.46
CA GLU A 189 10.14 23.05 15.19
C GLU A 189 10.11 22.09 14.00
N PRO A 190 9.49 22.47 12.87
CA PRO A 190 9.48 21.66 11.67
C PRO A 190 10.89 21.55 11.06
N PHE A 191 11.08 20.56 10.19
CA PHE A 191 12.33 20.44 9.44
C PHE A 191 12.65 21.68 8.62
N LEU A 192 13.93 22.04 8.57
CA LEU A 192 14.42 23.11 7.71
C LEU A 192 14.20 22.77 6.23
N PRO A 193 13.98 23.77 5.35
CA PRO A 193 13.80 23.50 3.91
C PRO A 193 14.92 22.66 3.27
N SER A 194 16.17 22.84 3.71
CA SER A 194 17.32 22.05 3.27
C SER A 194 17.28 20.59 3.73
N GLU A 195 16.69 20.32 4.90
CA GLU A 195 16.48 18.98 5.45
C GLU A 195 15.33 18.28 4.72
N VAL A 196 14.22 19.00 4.53
CA VAL A 196 13.09 18.50 3.72
C VAL A 196 13.56 18.07 2.34
N LYS A 197 14.38 18.87 1.66
CA LYS A 197 14.95 18.52 0.36
C LYS A 197 15.76 17.22 0.42
N THR A 198 16.56 17.05 1.45
CA THR A 198 17.38 15.83 1.63
C THR A 198 16.50 14.61 1.88
N LEU A 199 15.49 14.71 2.74
CA LEU A 199 14.54 13.63 3.00
C LEU A 199 13.78 13.24 1.75
N MET A 200 13.31 14.23 0.98
CA MET A 200 12.60 14.02 -0.29
C MET A 200 13.48 13.36 -1.36
N LEU A 201 14.77 13.70 -1.45
CA LEU A 201 15.70 13.03 -2.36
C LEU A 201 15.94 11.56 -1.97
N GLN A 202 16.08 11.27 -0.68
CA GLN A 202 16.22 9.90 -0.20
C GLN A 202 14.96 9.08 -0.48
N LEU A 203 13.78 9.65 -0.20
CA LEU A 203 12.49 9.04 -0.49
C LEU A 203 12.32 8.81 -2.00
N GLY A 204 12.58 9.81 -2.81
CA GLY A 204 12.51 9.72 -4.27
C GLY A 204 13.41 8.63 -4.84
N SER A 205 14.65 8.51 -4.31
CA SER A 205 15.59 7.46 -4.72
C SER A 205 15.08 6.05 -4.39
N ALA A 206 14.45 5.87 -3.24
CA ALA A 206 13.84 4.58 -2.88
C ALA A 206 12.64 4.25 -3.78
N ILE A 207 11.80 5.23 -4.08
CA ILE A 207 10.62 5.05 -4.94
C ILE A 207 11.03 4.80 -6.39
N GLU A 208 12.02 5.51 -6.92
CA GLU A 208 12.57 5.23 -8.25
C GLU A 208 13.04 3.77 -8.33
N PHE A 209 13.80 3.32 -7.35
CA PHE A 209 14.29 1.94 -7.30
C PHE A 209 13.14 0.91 -7.28
N LEU A 210 12.05 1.16 -6.54
CA LEU A 210 10.88 0.29 -6.50
C LEU A 210 10.14 0.28 -7.84
N HIS A 211 9.87 1.45 -8.39
CA HIS A 211 9.11 1.60 -9.63
C HIS A 211 9.85 1.02 -10.84
N ASP A 212 11.17 1.15 -10.90
CA ASP A 212 12.02 0.53 -11.93
C ASP A 212 11.97 -1.01 -11.89
N ARG A 213 11.59 -1.58 -10.74
CA ARG A 213 11.39 -3.02 -10.56
C ARG A 213 9.94 -3.44 -10.59
N TRP A 214 9.07 -2.56 -11.05
CA TRP A 214 7.63 -2.81 -11.12
C TRP A 214 7.00 -3.11 -9.76
N ILE A 215 7.52 -2.54 -8.67
CA ILE A 215 7.00 -2.69 -7.32
C ILE A 215 6.25 -1.42 -6.93
N LEU A 216 4.97 -1.55 -6.62
CA LEU A 216 4.15 -0.52 -5.97
C LEU A 216 4.16 -0.76 -4.47
N HIS A 217 4.41 0.29 -3.69
CA HIS A 217 4.39 0.20 -2.23
C HIS A 217 2.95 0.19 -1.68
N ARG A 218 2.12 1.11 -2.14
CA ARG A 218 0.67 1.23 -1.86
C ARG A 218 0.29 1.48 -0.40
N ASP A 219 1.22 1.84 0.46
CA ASP A 219 0.97 2.34 1.83
C ASP A 219 2.07 3.30 2.30
N LEU A 220 2.48 4.23 1.41
CA LEU A 220 3.43 5.28 1.76
C LEU A 220 2.77 6.29 2.70
N LYS A 221 3.38 6.49 3.85
CA LYS A 221 3.00 7.46 4.88
C LYS A 221 4.19 7.72 5.80
N THR A 222 4.17 8.80 6.54
CA THR A 222 5.27 9.20 7.43
C THR A 222 5.58 8.16 8.51
N SER A 223 4.59 7.41 9.00
CA SER A 223 4.82 6.33 9.96
C SER A 223 5.49 5.08 9.36
N ASN A 224 5.46 4.91 8.03
CA ASN A 224 6.16 3.84 7.33
C ASN A 224 7.54 4.26 6.80
N ILE A 225 7.98 5.48 7.13
CA ILE A 225 9.32 5.96 6.85
C ILE A 225 10.09 5.97 8.17
N LEU A 226 11.10 5.13 8.28
CA LEU A 226 11.96 5.06 9.44
C LEU A 226 13.18 5.94 9.24
N MET A 227 13.68 6.55 10.32
CA MET A 227 14.86 7.42 10.29
C MET A 227 15.83 7.04 11.39
N ASN A 228 17.11 7.03 11.08
CA ASN A 228 18.18 6.85 12.06
C ASN A 228 18.68 8.19 12.60
N ASN A 229 19.50 8.14 13.64
CA ASN A 229 20.11 9.33 14.27
C ASN A 229 21.10 10.09 13.35
N ARG A 230 21.31 9.62 12.12
CA ARG A 230 22.19 10.26 11.12
C ARG A 230 21.41 10.97 10.02
N GLY A 231 20.07 11.07 10.13
CA GLY A 231 19.22 11.68 9.09
C GLY A 231 19.06 10.83 7.83
N GLU A 232 19.36 9.52 7.91
CA GLU A 232 19.11 8.59 6.82
C GLU A 232 17.75 7.95 7.01
N ILE A 233 16.95 7.92 5.95
CA ILE A 233 15.62 7.28 5.98
C ILE A 233 15.62 5.95 5.26
N LYS A 234 14.68 5.09 5.68
CA LYS A 234 14.35 3.83 5.00
C LYS A 234 12.84 3.63 4.98
N ILE A 235 12.32 3.28 3.80
CA ILE A 235 10.91 2.88 3.65
C ILE A 235 10.72 1.50 4.28
N ALA A 236 9.65 1.33 5.04
CA ALA A 236 9.28 0.10 5.74
C ALA A 236 7.84 -0.29 5.46
N ASP A 237 7.44 -1.47 5.92
CA ASP A 237 6.10 -2.07 5.84
C ASP A 237 5.60 -2.31 4.41
N PHE A 238 6.10 -3.38 3.81
CA PHE A 238 5.74 -3.87 2.48
C PHE A 238 4.52 -4.80 2.47
N GLY A 239 3.76 -4.87 3.57
CA GLY A 239 2.57 -5.73 3.69
C GLY A 239 1.50 -5.46 2.63
N MET A 240 1.47 -4.25 2.07
CA MET A 240 0.58 -3.86 0.99
C MET A 240 1.25 -3.83 -0.39
N ALA A 241 2.56 -4.04 -0.46
CA ALA A 241 3.29 -3.95 -1.71
C ALA A 241 2.86 -5.00 -2.73
N ARG A 242 3.01 -4.69 -4.01
CA ARG A 242 2.64 -5.59 -5.10
C ARG A 242 3.48 -5.32 -6.34
N PHE A 243 3.84 -6.41 -7.01
CA PHE A 243 4.37 -6.29 -8.37
C PHE A 243 3.26 -5.86 -9.33
N CYS A 244 3.58 -4.91 -10.17
CA CYS A 244 2.77 -4.47 -11.29
C CYS A 244 3.48 -4.83 -12.61
N GLY A 245 2.98 -4.34 -13.73
CA GLY A 245 3.57 -4.55 -15.05
C GLY A 245 3.03 -3.49 -16.01
N ASP A 246 3.50 -3.54 -17.24
CA ASP A 246 2.96 -2.74 -18.34
C ASP A 246 2.40 -3.69 -19.41
N PRO A 247 1.07 -3.69 -19.64
CA PRO A 247 0.05 -2.87 -18.96
C PRO A 247 -0.20 -3.29 -17.51
N PRO A 248 -0.73 -2.38 -16.65
CA PRO A 248 -1.05 -2.69 -15.26
C PRO A 248 -2.04 -3.85 -15.14
N PRO A 249 -1.90 -4.71 -14.10
CA PRO A 249 -2.85 -5.78 -13.85
C PRO A 249 -4.28 -5.25 -13.67
N LYS A 250 -5.26 -5.93 -14.25
CA LYS A 250 -6.67 -5.61 -14.06
C LYS A 250 -7.15 -6.05 -12.66
N ASN A 251 -8.18 -5.38 -12.15
CA ASN A 251 -8.83 -5.71 -10.87
C ASN A 251 -7.87 -5.66 -9.67
N LEU A 252 -7.10 -4.60 -9.59
CA LEU A 252 -6.31 -4.30 -8.41
C LEU A 252 -7.24 -3.90 -7.25
N THR A 253 -6.80 -4.20 -6.01
CA THR A 253 -7.56 -3.84 -4.79
C THR A 253 -7.67 -2.33 -4.68
N GLN A 254 -8.89 -1.81 -4.56
CA GLN A 254 -9.17 -0.36 -4.42
C GLN A 254 -8.82 0.16 -3.02
N LEU A 255 -9.15 -0.62 -1.98
CA LEU A 255 -8.90 -0.28 -0.58
C LEU A 255 -7.42 -0.48 -0.21
N VAL A 256 -6.56 0.28 -0.84
CA VAL A 256 -5.13 0.38 -0.55
C VAL A 256 -4.81 1.79 -0.08
N VAL A 257 -3.65 2.00 0.52
CA VAL A 257 -3.19 3.27 1.10
C VAL A 257 -4.04 3.72 2.30
N THR A 258 -3.41 4.25 3.31
CA THR A 258 -4.07 4.91 4.44
C THR A 258 -4.84 6.13 3.94
N LEU A 259 -6.06 6.39 4.44
CA LEU A 259 -7.01 7.36 3.87
C LEU A 259 -6.38 8.71 3.53
N TRP A 260 -5.62 9.30 4.44
CA TRP A 260 -5.03 10.65 4.27
C TRP A 260 -3.92 10.76 3.22
N TYR A 261 -3.45 9.64 2.70
CA TYR A 261 -2.42 9.56 1.64
C TYR A 261 -2.97 8.89 0.36
N ARG A 262 -4.29 8.62 0.33
CA ARG A 262 -4.92 7.91 -0.78
C ARG A 262 -5.20 8.85 -1.94
N ALA A 263 -4.78 8.43 -3.12
CA ALA A 263 -4.97 9.16 -4.36
C ALA A 263 -6.45 9.28 -4.77
N PRO A 264 -6.86 10.41 -5.38
CA PRO A 264 -8.26 10.66 -5.72
C PRO A 264 -8.87 9.62 -6.68
N GLU A 265 -8.11 9.04 -7.60
CA GLU A 265 -8.58 7.97 -8.48
C GLU A 265 -8.97 6.71 -7.71
N LEU A 266 -8.25 6.38 -6.61
CA LEU A 266 -8.59 5.25 -5.74
C LEU A 266 -9.89 5.53 -4.97
N LEU A 267 -10.07 6.75 -4.45
CA LEU A 267 -11.31 7.19 -3.79
C LEU A 267 -12.50 7.16 -4.78
N LEU A 268 -12.22 7.43 -6.06
CA LEU A 268 -13.23 7.38 -7.13
C LEU A 268 -13.45 5.96 -7.68
N GLY A 269 -12.85 4.95 -7.05
CA GLY A 269 -13.18 3.55 -7.28
C GLY A 269 -12.49 2.90 -8.48
N THR A 270 -11.35 3.44 -8.96
CA THR A 270 -10.60 2.76 -10.02
C THR A 270 -10.05 1.42 -9.56
N THR A 271 -10.08 0.42 -10.44
CA THR A 271 -9.46 -0.90 -10.24
C THR A 271 -8.17 -1.07 -11.04
N THR A 272 -7.85 -0.08 -11.87
CA THR A 272 -6.63 -0.07 -12.69
C THR A 272 -5.86 1.19 -12.36
N TYR A 273 -4.68 1.04 -11.80
CA TYR A 273 -3.78 2.12 -11.40
C TYR A 273 -2.32 1.66 -11.50
N ASP A 274 -1.41 2.60 -11.53
CA ASP A 274 0.03 2.41 -11.69
C ASP A 274 0.83 3.08 -10.56
N SER A 275 2.10 3.37 -10.81
CA SER A 275 3.02 4.01 -9.86
C SER A 275 2.62 5.43 -9.45
N SER A 276 1.71 6.07 -10.16
CA SER A 276 1.22 7.42 -9.85
C SER A 276 0.50 7.51 -8.50
N VAL A 277 -0.04 6.38 -7.98
CA VAL A 277 -0.67 6.34 -6.65
C VAL A 277 0.35 6.54 -5.53
N ASP A 278 1.57 5.98 -5.67
CA ASP A 278 2.66 6.19 -4.73
C ASP A 278 3.17 7.65 -4.82
N MET A 279 3.24 8.23 -6.04
CA MET A 279 3.66 9.61 -6.23
C MET A 279 2.70 10.62 -5.59
N TRP A 280 1.39 10.34 -5.57
CA TRP A 280 0.43 11.11 -4.78
C TRP A 280 0.77 11.08 -3.29
N SER A 281 1.02 9.90 -2.74
CA SER A 281 1.40 9.73 -1.33
C SER A 281 2.71 10.47 -1.01
N VAL A 282 3.68 10.46 -1.93
CA VAL A 282 4.92 11.28 -1.83
C VAL A 282 4.58 12.77 -1.75
N GLY A 283 3.62 13.25 -2.53
CA GLY A 283 3.12 14.63 -2.47
C GLY A 283 2.50 14.97 -1.11
N CYS A 284 1.72 14.06 -0.54
CA CYS A 284 1.15 14.23 0.81
C CYS A 284 2.26 14.28 1.88
N ILE A 285 3.23 13.38 1.80
CA ILE A 285 4.41 13.36 2.70
C ILE A 285 5.20 14.65 2.57
N PHE A 286 5.41 15.16 1.36
CA PHE A 286 6.11 16.43 1.14
C PHE A 286 5.37 17.59 1.83
N GLY A 287 4.05 17.68 1.67
CA GLY A 287 3.25 18.70 2.37
C GLY A 287 3.30 18.56 3.90
N GLU A 288 3.32 17.32 4.41
CA GLU A 288 3.41 17.03 5.83
C GLU A 288 4.78 17.41 6.42
N LEU A 289 5.88 17.13 5.73
CA LEU A 289 7.23 17.55 6.12
C LEU A 289 7.37 19.07 6.22
N LEU A 290 6.64 19.81 5.39
CA LEU A 290 6.66 21.28 5.36
C LEU A 290 5.84 21.92 6.49
N THR A 291 4.82 21.25 6.99
CA THR A 291 3.85 21.82 7.94
C THR A 291 3.83 21.12 9.29
N ASN A 292 4.55 20.01 9.41
CA ASN A 292 4.53 19.10 10.58
C ASN A 292 3.14 18.50 10.88
N ASN A 293 2.20 18.63 9.95
CA ASN A 293 0.85 18.12 10.07
C ASN A 293 0.44 17.37 8.81
N PRO A 294 -0.33 16.28 8.91
CA PRO A 294 -0.86 15.61 7.73
C PRO A 294 -1.61 16.58 6.83
N LEU A 295 -1.30 16.55 5.53
CA LEU A 295 -1.77 17.54 4.56
C LEU A 295 -3.29 17.50 4.38
N LEU A 296 -3.84 16.31 4.36
CA LEU A 296 -5.25 16.00 4.16
C LEU A 296 -5.70 15.12 5.34
N GLN A 297 -6.82 15.45 5.97
CA GLN A 297 -7.28 14.78 7.19
C GLN A 297 -8.79 14.53 7.10
N GLY A 298 -9.20 13.75 6.09
CA GLY A 298 -10.60 13.37 5.92
C GLY A 298 -11.07 12.37 6.98
N LYS A 299 -12.31 12.50 7.42
CA LYS A 299 -12.96 11.58 8.35
C LYS A 299 -13.43 10.30 7.65
N ASN A 300 -13.72 10.39 6.38
CA ASN A 300 -14.14 9.30 5.51
C ASN A 300 -13.71 9.60 4.07
N GLU A 301 -13.95 8.67 3.13
CA GLU A 301 -13.51 8.80 1.74
C GLU A 301 -14.10 10.03 1.02
N VAL A 302 -15.34 10.40 1.34
CA VAL A 302 -16.01 11.56 0.75
C VAL A 302 -15.43 12.86 1.29
N ASP A 303 -15.21 12.94 2.60
CA ASP A 303 -14.59 14.09 3.25
C ASP A 303 -13.14 14.28 2.79
N GLU A 304 -12.41 13.16 2.60
CA GLU A 304 -11.07 13.19 2.04
C GLU A 304 -11.05 13.74 0.61
N LEU A 305 -11.98 13.27 -0.22
CA LEU A 305 -12.11 13.77 -1.59
C LEU A 305 -12.51 15.25 -1.63
N SER A 306 -13.36 15.71 -0.69
CA SER A 306 -13.69 17.13 -0.53
C SER A 306 -12.46 17.97 -0.23
N LYS A 307 -11.64 17.54 0.75
CA LYS A 307 -10.38 18.22 1.11
C LYS A 307 -9.36 18.23 -0.02
N ILE A 308 -9.30 17.15 -0.80
CA ILE A 308 -8.47 17.09 -2.01
C ILE A 308 -8.92 18.19 -3.00
N PHE A 309 -10.21 18.29 -3.26
CA PHE A 309 -10.71 19.29 -4.21
C PHE A 309 -10.64 20.73 -3.67
N GLU A 310 -10.73 20.91 -2.36
CA GLU A 310 -10.45 22.20 -1.73
C GLU A 310 -8.99 22.64 -1.93
N LEU A 311 -8.04 21.71 -1.84
CA LEU A 311 -6.61 21.99 -1.96
C LEU A 311 -6.16 22.10 -3.42
N CYS A 312 -6.51 21.10 -4.23
CA CYS A 312 -5.99 20.94 -5.59
C CYS A 312 -6.87 21.57 -6.66
N GLY A 313 -8.08 22.01 -6.27
CA GLY A 313 -9.10 22.49 -7.21
C GLY A 313 -10.01 21.37 -7.70
N VAL A 314 -11.11 21.77 -8.33
CA VAL A 314 -12.12 20.83 -8.86
C VAL A 314 -11.69 20.28 -10.21
N PRO A 315 -11.83 18.96 -10.47
CA PRO A 315 -11.47 18.40 -11.76
C PRO A 315 -12.40 18.91 -12.86
N THR A 316 -11.79 19.24 -14.00
CA THR A 316 -12.45 19.60 -15.25
C THR A 316 -12.08 18.60 -16.34
N ASP A 317 -12.83 18.61 -17.45
CA ASP A 317 -12.51 17.72 -18.58
C ASP A 317 -11.12 18.02 -19.18
N THR A 318 -10.59 19.24 -18.96
CA THR A 318 -9.24 19.66 -19.38
C THR A 318 -8.17 19.28 -18.37
N SER A 319 -8.42 19.47 -17.06
CA SER A 319 -7.44 19.15 -16.01
C SER A 319 -7.34 17.65 -15.72
N TRP A 320 -8.42 16.89 -15.92
CA TRP A 320 -8.46 15.44 -15.74
C TRP A 320 -9.34 14.79 -16.81
N PRO A 321 -8.80 14.51 -18.00
CA PRO A 321 -9.52 13.82 -19.06
C PRO A 321 -9.99 12.44 -18.61
N GLY A 322 -11.28 12.17 -18.76
CA GLY A 322 -11.85 10.88 -18.40
C GLY A 322 -12.30 10.74 -16.93
N PHE A 323 -12.16 11.77 -16.10
CA PHE A 323 -12.64 11.80 -14.72
C PHE A 323 -14.09 11.28 -14.58
N LYS A 324 -15.01 11.74 -15.43
CA LYS A 324 -16.42 11.34 -15.41
C LYS A 324 -16.68 9.85 -15.71
N ARG A 325 -15.67 9.10 -16.17
CA ARG A 325 -15.76 7.65 -16.42
C ARG A 325 -15.46 6.83 -15.17
N LEU A 326 -14.87 7.43 -14.14
CA LEU A 326 -14.55 6.74 -12.89
C LEU A 326 -15.84 6.30 -12.18
N PRO A 327 -15.87 5.14 -11.55
CA PRO A 327 -17.09 4.53 -10.98
C PRO A 327 -17.87 5.49 -10.08
N ASN A 328 -17.19 6.11 -9.11
CA ASN A 328 -17.83 6.97 -8.10
C ASN A 328 -17.96 8.43 -8.56
N ALA A 329 -17.36 8.82 -9.70
CA ALA A 329 -17.41 10.21 -10.15
C ALA A 329 -18.80 10.62 -10.63
N ARG A 330 -19.63 9.67 -11.06
CA ARG A 330 -21.01 9.94 -11.55
C ARG A 330 -21.94 10.37 -10.43
N SER A 331 -21.68 9.97 -9.19
CA SER A 331 -22.48 10.33 -8.02
C SER A 331 -22.07 11.65 -7.38
N LEU A 332 -21.00 12.30 -7.88
CA LEU A 332 -20.51 13.56 -7.36
C LEU A 332 -21.20 14.77 -8.02
N ARG A 333 -21.73 15.67 -7.20
CA ARG A 333 -22.15 17.00 -7.66
C ARG A 333 -21.02 17.99 -7.46
N LEU A 334 -20.33 18.29 -8.55
CA LEU A 334 -19.29 19.31 -8.54
C LEU A 334 -19.90 20.72 -8.66
N PRO A 335 -19.31 21.74 -8.02
CA PRO A 335 -19.77 23.13 -8.16
C PRO A 335 -19.66 23.58 -9.62
N ARG A 336 -20.64 24.37 -10.05
CA ARG A 336 -20.74 24.80 -11.45
C ARG A 336 -19.80 25.96 -11.82
N ASN A 337 -19.25 26.65 -10.83
CA ASN A 337 -18.41 27.83 -11.08
C ASN A 337 -16.91 27.48 -10.92
N PRO A 338 -16.15 27.27 -12.03
CA PRO A 338 -14.76 26.90 -11.96
C PRO A 338 -13.83 28.05 -11.51
N GLN A 339 -14.28 29.29 -11.51
CA GLN A 339 -13.43 30.43 -11.15
C GLN A 339 -13.14 30.53 -9.63
N THR A 340 -13.99 29.96 -8.79
CA THR A 340 -13.80 29.89 -7.32
C THR A 340 -13.14 28.60 -6.86
N THR A 341 -12.75 27.73 -7.78
CA THR A 341 -12.39 26.32 -7.49
C THR A 341 -10.99 25.93 -7.99
N GLY A 342 -10.11 26.93 -8.17
CA GLY A 342 -8.70 26.69 -8.52
C GLY A 342 -7.89 26.13 -7.35
N SER A 343 -6.69 25.59 -7.65
CA SER A 343 -5.76 25.11 -6.62
C SER A 343 -5.36 26.25 -5.67
N VAL A 344 -5.38 25.94 -4.37
CA VAL A 344 -4.95 26.88 -3.30
C VAL A 344 -3.57 26.51 -2.73
N ILE A 345 -2.84 25.58 -3.34
CA ILE A 345 -1.52 25.11 -2.88
C ILE A 345 -0.59 26.30 -2.66
N ARG A 346 -0.53 27.27 -3.61
CA ARG A 346 0.35 28.43 -3.49
C ARG A 346 0.00 29.31 -2.28
N SER A 347 -1.27 29.50 -2.01
CA SER A 347 -1.71 30.32 -0.84
C SER A 347 -1.52 29.57 0.47
N LYS A 348 -1.65 28.24 0.48
CA LYS A 348 -1.44 27.42 1.67
C LYS A 348 0.06 27.30 2.05
N PHE A 349 0.95 27.37 1.06
CA PHE A 349 2.40 27.27 1.24
C PHE A 349 3.13 28.54 0.75
N PRO A 350 2.88 29.72 1.35
CA PRO A 350 3.46 30.99 0.90
C PRO A 350 4.99 31.03 1.07
N PHE A 351 5.54 30.20 1.94
CA PHE A 351 6.97 30.09 2.23
C PHE A 351 7.74 29.21 1.21
N LEU A 352 7.02 28.45 0.38
CA LEU A 352 7.66 27.67 -0.68
C LEU A 352 8.09 28.59 -1.84
N THR A 353 9.24 28.27 -2.41
CA THR A 353 9.68 28.84 -3.69
C THR A 353 8.73 28.49 -4.82
N LYS A 354 8.88 29.16 -5.96
CA LYS A 354 8.10 28.81 -7.15
C LYS A 354 8.33 27.34 -7.54
N ALA A 355 9.59 26.90 -7.60
CA ALA A 355 9.91 25.52 -7.96
C ALA A 355 9.36 24.52 -6.93
N GLY A 356 9.39 24.83 -5.62
CA GLY A 356 8.79 23.99 -4.60
C GLY A 356 7.27 23.88 -4.72
N THR A 357 6.60 25.00 -5.04
CA THR A 357 5.15 25.00 -5.30
C THR A 357 4.79 24.22 -6.55
N ASP A 358 5.59 24.37 -7.62
CA ASP A 358 5.39 23.66 -8.88
C ASP A 358 5.55 22.14 -8.67
N LEU A 359 6.58 21.71 -7.91
CA LEU A 359 6.78 20.30 -7.56
C LEU A 359 5.61 19.74 -6.74
N LEU A 360 5.19 20.43 -5.67
CA LEU A 360 4.07 19.98 -4.83
C LEU A 360 2.77 19.89 -5.65
N SER A 361 2.51 20.89 -6.51
CA SER A 361 1.34 20.91 -7.38
C SER A 361 1.37 19.78 -8.42
N ALA A 362 2.54 19.45 -8.95
CA ALA A 362 2.71 18.36 -9.89
C ALA A 362 2.47 16.99 -9.22
N LEU A 363 3.04 16.76 -8.03
CA LEU A 363 2.82 15.53 -7.25
C LEU A 363 1.34 15.35 -6.87
N LEU A 364 0.66 16.44 -6.52
CA LEU A 364 -0.76 16.47 -6.15
C LEU A 364 -1.67 16.78 -7.36
N SER A 365 -1.22 16.50 -8.58
CA SER A 365 -2.09 16.58 -9.75
C SER A 365 -3.23 15.58 -9.63
N LEU A 366 -4.48 16.06 -9.85
CA LEU A 366 -5.66 15.20 -9.83
C LEU A 366 -5.59 14.13 -10.91
N ASN A 367 -5.08 14.48 -12.09
CA ASN A 367 -4.85 13.54 -13.19
C ASN A 367 -3.60 12.70 -12.93
N PRO A 368 -3.73 11.37 -12.74
CA PRO A 368 -2.58 10.49 -12.49
C PRO A 368 -1.49 10.60 -13.56
N ALA A 369 -1.88 10.71 -14.83
CA ALA A 369 -0.94 10.82 -15.96
C ALA A 369 -0.11 12.12 -15.97
N SER A 370 -0.49 13.12 -15.18
CA SER A 370 0.23 14.41 -15.07
C SER A 370 1.18 14.45 -13.86
N ARG A 371 1.19 13.41 -13.02
CA ARG A 371 2.12 13.33 -11.90
C ARG A 371 3.50 12.94 -12.42
N PRO A 372 4.56 13.55 -11.87
CA PRO A 372 5.93 13.19 -12.23
C PRO A 372 6.24 11.76 -11.76
N SER A 373 7.05 11.06 -12.53
CA SER A 373 7.72 9.84 -12.08
C SER A 373 8.74 10.16 -10.97
N ALA A 374 9.18 9.14 -10.23
CA ALA A 374 10.23 9.33 -9.21
C ALA A 374 11.54 9.85 -9.82
N LYS A 375 11.86 9.45 -11.04
CA LYS A 375 13.03 9.95 -11.79
C LYS A 375 12.92 11.43 -12.11
N GLU A 376 11.74 11.90 -12.57
CA GLU A 376 11.49 13.31 -12.84
C GLU A 376 11.48 14.13 -11.55
N LEU A 377 10.96 13.60 -10.45
CA LEU A 377 11.06 14.20 -9.12
C LEU A 377 12.51 14.45 -8.76
N LEU A 378 13.39 13.46 -8.86
CA LEU A 378 14.81 13.59 -8.50
C LEU A 378 15.56 14.64 -9.34
N GLY A 379 15.16 14.82 -10.60
CA GLY A 379 15.69 15.83 -11.52
C GLY A 379 15.08 17.23 -11.37
N HIS A 380 14.13 17.42 -10.44
CA HIS A 380 13.38 18.68 -10.37
C HIS A 380 14.21 19.84 -9.86
N GLY A 381 14.00 21.05 -10.43
CA GLY A 381 14.73 22.27 -10.10
C GLY A 381 14.66 22.70 -8.63
N TYR A 382 13.63 22.28 -7.89
CA TYR A 382 13.50 22.52 -6.45
C TYR A 382 14.73 22.05 -5.64
N PHE A 383 15.39 20.97 -6.05
CA PHE A 383 16.54 20.42 -5.33
C PHE A 383 17.87 21.11 -5.69
N THR A 384 17.87 21.93 -6.74
CA THR A 384 19.08 22.65 -7.20
C THR A 384 19.10 24.10 -6.77
N GLU A 385 17.97 24.67 -6.34
CA GLU A 385 17.87 26.05 -5.84
C GLU A 385 18.27 26.16 -4.35
N ASP A 386 18.61 27.35 -3.88
CA ASP A 386 18.90 27.63 -2.49
C ASP A 386 17.61 27.68 -1.61
N PRO A 387 17.65 27.20 -0.36
CA PRO A 387 18.75 26.46 0.26
C PRO A 387 18.90 25.06 -0.36
N ARG A 388 20.13 24.65 -0.65
CA ARG A 388 20.42 23.33 -1.20
C ARG A 388 20.16 22.21 -0.19
N PRO A 389 19.96 20.96 -0.66
CA PRO A 389 19.84 19.80 0.24
C PRO A 389 21.02 19.72 1.18
N LYS A 390 20.75 19.57 2.47
CA LYS A 390 21.72 19.47 3.54
C LYS A 390 22.32 18.06 3.57
N SER A 391 23.62 17.95 3.85
CA SER A 391 24.22 16.64 4.09
C SER A 391 23.59 15.97 5.31
N THR A 392 23.37 14.65 5.27
CA THR A 392 22.84 13.87 6.39
C THR A 392 23.71 14.00 7.65
N ALA A 393 25.03 14.15 7.49
CA ALA A 393 25.95 14.39 8.61
C ALA A 393 25.68 15.70 9.36
N MET A 394 24.92 16.62 8.81
CA MET A 394 24.58 17.91 9.42
C MET A 394 23.16 17.93 10.00
N PHE A 395 22.43 16.82 9.97
CA PHE A 395 21.15 16.73 10.65
C PHE A 395 21.34 16.80 12.16
N PRO A 396 20.37 17.36 12.89
CA PRO A 396 20.40 17.31 14.35
C PRO A 396 20.33 15.85 14.82
N THR A 397 20.96 15.59 15.96
CA THR A 397 20.85 14.29 16.61
C THR A 397 19.54 14.27 17.39
N PHE A 398 18.66 13.37 17.05
CA PHE A 398 17.41 13.17 17.78
C PHE A 398 17.65 12.23 18.97
N PRO A 399 17.18 12.55 20.19
CA PRO A 399 17.37 11.66 21.31
C PRO A 399 16.65 10.33 21.05
N SER A 400 17.44 9.24 21.02
CA SER A 400 16.88 7.90 20.89
C SER A 400 16.07 7.56 22.14
N LYS A 401 14.81 7.22 21.96
CA LYS A 401 13.96 6.66 23.01
C LYS A 401 14.11 5.14 23.12
N ALA A 402 15.20 4.60 22.59
CA ALA A 402 15.51 3.17 22.59
C ALA A 402 15.47 2.58 24.01
N GLY A 403 14.45 1.81 24.29
CA GLY A 403 14.15 1.23 25.61
C GLY A 403 12.92 1.84 26.33
N GLN A 404 12.44 3.00 25.92
CA GLN A 404 11.18 3.58 26.39
C GLN A 404 10.06 3.52 25.33
N GLU A 405 10.31 2.88 24.22
CA GLU A 405 9.44 2.74 23.06
C GLU A 405 8.21 1.87 23.37
N ARG A 406 7.42 2.26 24.35
CA ARG A 406 5.98 2.06 24.28
C ARG A 406 5.47 3.09 23.31
N ARG A 407 5.50 2.83 22.01
CA ARG A 407 4.70 3.60 21.08
C ARG A 407 3.33 3.71 21.68
N ARG A 408 2.91 4.93 21.95
CA ARG A 408 1.54 5.20 22.38
C ARG A 408 0.67 4.46 21.37
N LYS A 409 -0.36 3.74 21.83
CA LYS A 409 -1.38 3.07 20.99
C LYS A 409 -2.18 4.08 20.15
N HIS A 410 -1.53 5.08 19.59
CA HIS A 410 -2.15 5.97 18.65
C HIS A 410 -1.94 5.37 17.25
N ARG A 411 -3.05 5.00 16.63
CA ARG A 411 -3.13 4.67 15.22
C ARG A 411 -2.49 5.82 14.45
N THR A 412 -1.27 5.65 14.01
CA THR A 412 -0.50 6.70 13.37
C THR A 412 -0.44 6.48 11.85
N PRO A 413 -0.70 7.51 11.05
CA PRO A 413 -1.29 8.78 11.44
C PRO A 413 -2.70 8.54 12.01
N ASN A 414 -3.31 9.40 12.80
CA ASN A 414 -4.66 9.25 13.35
C ASN A 414 -5.78 9.16 12.28
N ALA A 415 -5.45 8.67 11.13
CA ALA A 415 -6.34 8.45 10.02
C ALA A 415 -7.30 7.29 10.32
N PRO A 416 -8.56 7.37 9.89
CA PRO A 416 -9.52 6.28 10.01
C PRO A 416 -8.95 4.97 9.44
N MET A 417 -9.14 3.87 10.17
CA MET A 417 -8.66 2.57 9.71
C MET A 417 -9.45 2.08 8.51
N ARG A 418 -8.81 1.24 7.73
CA ARG A 418 -9.37 0.57 6.56
C ARG A 418 -10.61 -0.22 6.96
N GLY A 419 -11.78 0.15 6.43
CA GLY A 419 -13.05 -0.52 6.73
C GLY A 419 -13.78 -0.06 7.98
N GLU A 420 -13.27 0.87 8.79
CA GLU A 420 -14.00 1.44 9.93
C GLU A 420 -15.10 2.43 9.51
N GLY A 421 -15.13 2.85 8.26
CA GLY A 421 -16.22 3.63 7.66
C GLY A 421 -17.17 2.75 6.83
N GLY A 422 -17.77 1.71 7.45
CA GLY A 422 -18.80 0.87 6.84
C GLY A 422 -18.38 0.25 5.51
N ALA A 423 -17.96 -1.02 5.53
CA ALA A 423 -17.67 -1.81 4.33
C ALA A 423 -18.95 -2.34 3.66
N ALA A 424 -19.88 -1.47 3.38
CA ALA A 424 -20.78 -1.64 2.24
C ALA A 424 -20.21 -0.79 1.12
N ALA A 425 -20.33 -1.18 -0.13
CA ALA A 425 -20.13 -0.30 -1.27
C ALA A 425 -20.67 1.06 -0.83
N ALA A 426 -19.75 2.05 -0.64
CA ALA A 426 -20.10 3.28 0.05
C ALA A 426 -21.33 3.86 -0.65
N ASP A 427 -22.48 3.69 -0.04
CA ASP A 427 -23.71 4.30 -0.51
C ASP A 427 -23.61 5.78 -0.11
N PHE A 428 -23.07 6.53 -1.02
CA PHE A 428 -22.89 7.97 -0.88
C PHE A 428 -24.23 8.71 -0.88
N SER A 429 -25.35 8.03 -1.12
CA SER A 429 -26.68 8.66 -1.25
C SER A 429 -27.32 9.07 0.08
N GLY A 430 -26.92 8.45 1.21
CA GLY A 430 -27.51 8.71 2.53
C GLY A 430 -26.76 9.72 3.42
N LEU A 431 -25.52 10.11 3.08
CA LEU A 431 -24.67 10.89 3.97
C LEU A 431 -24.98 12.40 4.01
N PHE A 432 -25.81 12.89 3.10
CA PHE A 432 -26.18 14.31 2.98
C PHE A 432 -27.67 14.59 2.99
N ALA A 433 -28.51 13.58 3.20
CA ALA A 433 -29.93 13.79 3.41
C ALA A 433 -30.15 14.36 4.83
N GLY A 434 -30.15 15.69 4.98
CA GLY A 434 -30.51 16.34 6.23
C GLY A 434 -29.65 17.52 6.66
N ARG A 435 -28.82 18.08 5.79
CA ARG A 435 -28.20 19.39 6.03
C ARG A 435 -28.82 20.41 5.10
N ASP A 436 -29.94 20.97 5.57
CA ASP A 436 -30.48 22.23 5.06
C ASP A 436 -29.56 23.36 5.50
N ASP A 437 -29.19 24.18 4.55
CA ASP A 437 -28.74 25.55 4.55
C ASP A 437 -28.34 26.18 5.92
N GLU A 438 -27.05 26.15 6.23
CA GLU A 438 -26.40 27.22 6.96
C GLU A 438 -25.31 27.82 6.10
N GLU A 439 -25.55 29.00 5.58
CA GLU A 439 -24.60 29.91 4.98
C GLU A 439 -23.52 30.28 6.00
N ILE A 440 -22.38 29.60 5.95
CA ILE A 440 -21.15 30.07 6.59
C ILE A 440 -20.03 30.00 5.58
N GLY A 441 -19.60 31.15 5.16
CA GLY A 441 -18.37 31.53 4.48
C GLY A 441 -17.53 30.47 3.79
N GLY A 442 -17.59 30.39 2.46
CA GLY A 442 -16.48 30.02 1.60
C GLY A 442 -16.00 28.56 1.57
N GLY A 443 -16.64 27.65 2.24
CA GLY A 443 -16.29 26.22 2.25
C GLY A 443 -16.85 25.47 1.02
N PHE A 444 -16.01 24.71 0.35
CA PHE A 444 -16.40 23.80 -0.71
C PHE A 444 -17.15 22.61 -0.12
N GLN A 445 -18.36 22.34 -0.58
CA GLN A 445 -19.14 21.14 -0.21
C GLN A 445 -19.43 20.28 -1.42
N LEU A 446 -19.01 19.02 -1.36
CA LEU A 446 -19.42 17.97 -2.29
C LEU A 446 -20.85 17.55 -1.95
N LYS A 447 -21.82 17.81 -2.85
CA LYS A 447 -23.18 17.25 -2.76
C LYS A 447 -23.28 16.03 -3.64
N LEU A 448 -23.66 14.90 -3.05
CA LEU A 448 -23.97 13.65 -3.78
C LEU A 448 -25.42 13.67 -4.26
N VAL A 449 -25.68 13.05 -5.41
CA VAL A 449 -27.03 12.91 -6.00
C VAL A 449 -27.56 11.54 -5.65
#